data_c197920104dc34b9d79225b2fbc3ec3c
#
_entry.id   c197920104dc34b9d79225b2fbc3ec3c
#
_cell.length_a   1.000
_cell.length_b   1.000
_cell.length_c   1.000
_cell.angle_alpha   90.00
_cell.angle_beta   90.00
_cell.angle_gamma   90.00
#
_symmetry.space_group_name_H-M   'P 1'
#
loop_
_entity.id
_entity.type
_entity.pdbx_description
1 polymer ?
#
loop_
_entity_poly.entity_id
_entity_poly.type
_entity_poly.pdbx_seq_one_letter_code
_entity_poly.pdbx_strand_id
1 'polypeptide(L)'
;MSMLIEVWGDYACFSRPEMKTERVSYDIMTPSAARGLVEAIYWHPGMKYHIDRIYLLKPVQFASIQRNEVKDTLRSSAALSAAKGGEVPMLCTAENIQQRAALVLQDVHYVIECHFTMTEKAAPGDNPGKFQDILRRRLAKGQCYHQPCFGCREFPANFREWHGKAEDIPALPLTQDLGFMLYDLDYSAPENIRSQFFRAKLENGVLDCRDVEVFT
;
A
#
# COMPACT_ATOMS: atom_id res chain seq x y z
N MET A 1 14.89 8.85 -12.56
CA MET A 1 13.85 9.28 -13.52
C MET A 1 12.53 8.99 -12.85
N SER A 2 11.70 9.99 -12.61
CA SER A 2 10.43 9.85 -11.90
C SER A 2 9.35 9.24 -12.82
N MET A 3 8.43 8.47 -12.24
CA MET A 3 7.28 7.86 -12.91
C MET A 3 6.02 8.31 -12.19
N LEU A 4 4.96 8.54 -12.96
CA LEU A 4 3.66 8.95 -12.47
C LEU A 4 2.65 7.83 -12.73
N ILE A 5 2.04 7.33 -11.68
CA ILE A 5 1.09 6.21 -11.73
C ILE A 5 -0.23 6.68 -11.14
N GLU A 6 -1.27 6.71 -11.96
CA GLU A 6 -2.63 7.03 -11.54
C GLU A 6 -3.31 5.77 -11.00
N VAL A 7 -3.96 5.91 -9.85
CA VAL A 7 -4.61 4.79 -9.14
C VAL A 7 -5.95 5.23 -8.55
N TRP A 8 -6.98 4.37 -8.66
CA TRP A 8 -8.32 4.68 -8.15
C TRP A 8 -9.09 3.42 -7.76
N GLY A 9 -10.08 3.57 -6.90
CA GLY A 9 -10.96 2.49 -6.47
C GLY A 9 -12.09 2.95 -5.57
N ASP A 10 -13.04 2.06 -5.34
CA ASP A 10 -14.26 2.37 -4.59
C ASP A 10 -13.98 2.56 -3.09
N TYR A 11 -13.07 1.77 -2.53
CA TYR A 11 -12.72 1.81 -1.11
C TYR A 11 -11.22 1.69 -0.89
N ALA A 12 -10.75 2.24 0.25
CA ALA A 12 -9.39 2.07 0.73
C ALA A 12 -9.36 1.99 2.27
N CYS A 13 -8.40 1.23 2.81
CA CYS A 13 -8.15 1.22 4.24
C CYS A 13 -6.64 1.19 4.53
N PHE A 14 -6.07 2.36 4.72
CA PHE A 14 -4.68 2.51 5.15
C PHE A 14 -4.63 2.49 6.66
N SER A 15 -4.73 1.27 7.23
CA SER A 15 -4.96 1.06 8.65
C SER A 15 -3.93 1.73 9.53
N ARG A 16 -4.39 2.48 10.54
CA ARG A 16 -3.55 3.02 11.59
C ARG A 16 -2.99 1.88 12.45
N PRO A 17 -1.70 1.83 12.73
CA PRO A 17 -1.10 0.73 13.50
C PRO A 17 -1.67 0.55 14.90
N GLU A 18 -2.15 1.63 15.52
CA GLU A 18 -2.79 1.63 16.83
C GLU A 18 -4.21 1.04 16.83
N MET A 19 -4.86 0.98 15.63
CA MET A 19 -6.25 0.52 15.46
C MET A 19 -6.28 -0.83 14.73
N LYS A 20 -5.68 -1.86 15.32
CA LYS A 20 -5.53 -3.17 14.67
C LYS A 20 -6.80 -4.02 14.66
N THR A 21 -7.65 -3.86 15.64
CA THR A 21 -8.85 -4.69 15.82
C THR A 21 -10.03 -4.15 15.04
N GLU A 22 -10.39 -2.90 15.28
CA GLU A 22 -11.36 -2.15 14.48
C GLU A 22 -10.56 -1.18 13.63
N ARG A 23 -10.46 -1.49 12.34
CA ARG A 23 -9.54 -0.78 11.46
C ARG A 23 -10.05 0.63 11.17
N VAL A 24 -9.19 1.60 11.40
CA VAL A 24 -9.43 2.99 11.02
C VAL A 24 -8.37 3.39 9.99
N SER A 25 -8.83 3.88 8.85
CA SER A 25 -7.92 4.37 7.81
C SER A 25 -7.29 5.71 8.20
N TYR A 26 -6.06 5.95 7.75
CA TYR A 26 -5.57 7.30 7.58
C TYR A 26 -6.43 8.05 6.55
N ASP A 27 -6.37 9.38 6.59
CA ASP A 27 -7.15 10.27 5.72
C ASP A 27 -6.76 10.13 4.24
N ILE A 28 -5.51 9.78 3.97
CA ILE A 28 -5.00 9.55 2.62
C ILE A 28 -4.07 8.34 2.58
N MET A 29 -3.63 7.96 1.39
CA MET A 29 -2.67 6.89 1.17
C MET A 29 -1.34 7.17 1.88
N THR A 30 -0.83 6.16 2.61
CA THR A 30 0.50 6.22 3.22
C THR A 30 1.61 5.93 2.20
N PRO A 31 2.84 6.44 2.39
CA PRO A 31 3.96 6.13 1.50
C PRO A 31 4.24 4.63 1.37
N SER A 32 4.15 3.89 2.48
CA SER A 32 4.30 2.41 2.49
C SER A 32 3.22 1.71 1.66
N ALA A 33 1.96 2.17 1.74
CA ALA A 33 0.87 1.60 0.93
C ALA A 33 1.06 1.91 -0.56
N ALA A 34 1.49 3.14 -0.89
CA ALA A 34 1.81 3.53 -2.26
C ALA A 34 2.94 2.67 -2.83
N ARG A 35 4.02 2.45 -2.06
CA ARG A 35 5.12 1.58 -2.46
C ARG A 35 4.65 0.15 -2.69
N GLY A 36 3.90 -0.42 -1.75
CA GLY A 36 3.36 -1.78 -1.87
C GLY A 36 2.44 -1.95 -3.09
N LEU A 37 1.66 -0.93 -3.44
CA LEU A 37 0.82 -0.92 -4.63
C LEU A 37 1.67 -0.96 -5.91
N VAL A 38 2.72 -0.14 -6.00
CA VAL A 38 3.63 -0.13 -7.16
C VAL A 38 4.40 -1.45 -7.27
N GLU A 39 4.89 -2.00 -6.15
CA GLU A 39 5.54 -3.31 -6.08
C GLU A 39 4.63 -4.46 -6.53
N ALA A 40 3.33 -4.39 -6.24
CA ALA A 40 2.36 -5.37 -6.72
C ALA A 40 2.22 -5.38 -8.25
N ILE A 41 2.41 -4.22 -8.90
CA ILE A 41 2.44 -4.13 -10.37
C ILE A 41 3.73 -4.76 -10.91
N TYR A 42 4.88 -4.29 -10.41
CA TYR A 42 6.19 -4.83 -10.80
C TYR A 42 7.20 -4.66 -9.67
N TRP A 43 7.85 -5.75 -9.31
CA TRP A 43 8.93 -5.78 -8.36
C TRP A 43 10.07 -6.70 -8.86
N HIS A 44 11.29 -6.36 -8.52
CA HIS A 44 12.47 -7.18 -8.78
C HIS A 44 13.49 -7.01 -7.64
N PRO A 45 14.24 -8.07 -7.22
CA PRO A 45 15.24 -7.95 -6.16
C PRO A 45 16.31 -6.88 -6.41
N GLY A 46 16.63 -6.65 -7.69
CA GLY A 46 17.62 -5.68 -8.14
C GLY A 46 17.16 -4.22 -8.09
N MET A 47 15.97 -3.92 -7.58
CA MET A 47 15.45 -2.55 -7.51
C MET A 47 14.71 -2.30 -6.20
N LYS A 48 14.70 -1.03 -5.76
CA LYS A 48 13.93 -0.55 -4.61
C LYS A 48 13.20 0.73 -5.01
N TYR A 49 11.88 0.73 -4.81
CA TYR A 49 11.06 1.93 -5.04
C TYR A 49 11.16 2.92 -3.89
N HIS A 50 11.10 4.20 -4.27
CA HIS A 50 10.97 5.35 -3.40
C HIS A 50 9.76 6.15 -3.84
N ILE A 51 8.91 6.52 -2.91
CA ILE A 51 7.75 7.36 -3.16
C ILE A 51 8.18 8.81 -2.95
N ASP A 52 8.03 9.62 -4.00
CA ASP A 52 8.41 11.02 -3.99
C ASP A 52 7.26 11.90 -3.53
N ARG A 53 6.08 11.73 -4.17
CA ARG A 53 4.86 12.48 -3.85
C ARG A 53 3.61 11.65 -4.08
N ILE A 54 2.56 11.97 -3.34
CA ILE A 54 1.22 11.43 -3.53
C ILE A 54 0.27 12.61 -3.75
N TYR A 55 -0.39 12.62 -4.89
CA TYR A 55 -1.35 13.67 -5.28
C TYR A 55 -2.76 13.17 -5.01
N LEU A 56 -3.54 13.93 -4.26
CA LEU A 56 -4.94 13.64 -3.95
C LEU A 56 -5.83 14.30 -5.01
N LEU A 57 -6.63 13.50 -5.73
CA LEU A 57 -7.48 13.98 -6.82
C LEU A 57 -8.96 14.07 -6.42
N LYS A 58 -9.38 13.38 -5.38
CA LYS A 58 -10.76 13.40 -4.87
C LYS A 58 -10.81 13.75 -3.40
N PRO A 59 -11.91 14.35 -2.92
CA PRO A 59 -12.09 14.67 -1.51
C PRO A 59 -12.01 13.44 -0.62
N VAL A 60 -11.48 13.61 0.58
CA VAL A 60 -11.45 12.56 1.60
C VAL A 60 -12.88 12.31 2.08
N GLN A 61 -13.36 11.09 1.89
CA GLN A 61 -14.67 10.65 2.35
C GLN A 61 -14.54 9.36 3.12
N PHE A 62 -15.10 9.32 4.33
CA PHE A 62 -15.12 8.13 5.16
C PHE A 62 -16.45 7.40 5.06
N ALA A 63 -16.39 6.07 5.05
CA ALA A 63 -17.54 5.18 5.18
C ALA A 63 -17.29 4.17 6.29
N SER A 64 -18.33 3.88 7.06
CA SER A 64 -18.29 2.80 8.05
C SER A 64 -18.81 1.52 7.42
N ILE A 65 -18.01 0.46 7.46
CA ILE A 65 -18.41 -0.87 6.97
C ILE A 65 -18.31 -1.88 8.10
N GLN A 66 -19.25 -2.84 8.10
CA GLN A 66 -19.21 -3.98 9.01
C GLN A 66 -18.76 -5.21 8.23
N ARG A 67 -17.86 -5.99 8.84
CA ARG A 67 -17.31 -7.20 8.23
C ARG A 67 -17.41 -8.36 9.20
N ASN A 68 -17.74 -9.52 8.64
CA ASN A 68 -17.64 -10.78 9.37
C ASN A 68 -16.21 -11.30 9.22
N GLU A 69 -15.45 -11.30 10.30
CA GLU A 69 -14.11 -11.87 10.38
C GLU A 69 -14.14 -13.18 11.17
N VAL A 70 -13.19 -14.07 10.90
CA VAL A 70 -13.03 -15.29 11.68
C VAL A 70 -12.18 -14.96 12.92
N LYS A 71 -12.72 -15.25 14.10
CA LYS A 71 -12.06 -14.96 15.39
C LYS A 71 -10.79 -15.77 15.59
N ASP A 72 -10.87 -17.08 15.27
CA ASP A 72 -9.77 -18.00 15.52
C ASP A 72 -8.86 -18.15 14.30
N THR A 73 -7.60 -18.46 14.55
CA THR A 73 -6.61 -18.74 13.51
C THR A 73 -6.12 -20.17 13.63
N LEU A 74 -5.93 -20.83 12.47
CA LEU A 74 -5.27 -22.13 12.44
C LEU A 74 -3.81 -21.96 12.83
N ARG A 75 -3.40 -22.68 13.89
CA ARG A 75 -2.00 -22.68 14.33
C ARG A 75 -1.14 -23.43 13.32
N SER A 76 -0.01 -22.86 12.94
CA SER A 76 0.96 -23.49 12.03
C SER A 76 1.45 -24.86 12.53
N SER A 77 1.56 -25.04 13.86
CA SER A 77 1.89 -26.33 14.46
C SER A 77 0.85 -27.42 14.18
N ALA A 78 -0.45 -27.07 14.18
CA ALA A 78 -1.52 -28.01 13.85
C ALA A 78 -1.50 -28.39 12.37
N ALA A 79 -1.23 -27.42 11.47
CA ALA A 79 -1.07 -27.69 10.05
C ALA A 79 0.14 -28.60 9.77
N LEU A 80 1.28 -28.39 10.45
CA LEU A 80 2.46 -29.22 10.34
C LEU A 80 2.23 -30.65 10.89
N SER A 81 1.45 -30.79 11.96
CA SER A 81 1.06 -32.09 12.50
C SER A 81 0.20 -32.86 11.49
N ALA A 82 -0.79 -32.20 10.90
CA ALA A 82 -1.65 -32.79 9.86
C ALA A 82 -0.83 -33.25 8.63
N ALA A 83 0.15 -32.45 8.20
CA ALA A 83 1.04 -32.79 7.09
C ALA A 83 1.91 -34.05 7.39
N LYS A 84 2.11 -34.39 8.67
CA LYS A 84 2.82 -35.61 9.13
C LYS A 84 1.88 -36.78 9.44
N GLY A 85 0.62 -36.72 9.02
CA GLY A 85 -0.38 -37.77 9.21
C GLY A 85 -1.18 -37.66 10.51
N GLY A 86 -1.09 -36.53 11.22
CA GLY A 86 -1.96 -36.24 12.36
C GLY A 86 -3.36 -35.78 11.96
N GLU A 87 -4.18 -35.46 12.94
CA GLU A 87 -5.54 -34.97 12.73
C GLU A 87 -5.55 -33.65 11.94
N VAL A 88 -6.43 -33.57 10.94
CA VAL A 88 -6.60 -32.33 10.17
C VAL A 88 -7.41 -31.32 10.96
N PRO A 89 -6.84 -30.16 11.30
CA PRO A 89 -7.57 -29.15 12.07
C PRO A 89 -8.72 -28.59 11.23
N MET A 90 -9.91 -28.62 11.77
CA MET A 90 -11.10 -28.00 11.18
C MET A 90 -11.47 -26.73 11.95
N LEU A 91 -11.72 -25.66 11.21
CA LEU A 91 -12.25 -24.41 11.74
C LEU A 91 -13.63 -24.17 11.12
N CYS A 92 -14.69 -24.31 11.95
CA CYS A 92 -16.04 -23.98 11.53
C CYS A 92 -16.20 -22.46 11.53
N THR A 93 -16.23 -21.85 10.35
CA THR A 93 -16.34 -20.39 10.23
C THR A 93 -17.68 -19.86 10.76
N ALA A 94 -18.76 -20.62 10.63
CA ALA A 94 -20.09 -20.23 11.13
C ALA A 94 -20.13 -20.04 12.67
N GLU A 95 -19.35 -20.85 13.40
CA GLU A 95 -19.25 -20.79 14.87
C GLU A 95 -18.23 -19.75 15.35
N ASN A 96 -17.37 -19.31 14.45
CA ASN A 96 -16.24 -18.43 14.75
C ASN A 96 -16.37 -17.04 14.09
N ILE A 97 -17.56 -16.66 13.67
CA ILE A 97 -17.81 -15.33 13.12
C ILE A 97 -17.74 -14.29 14.23
N GLN A 98 -16.96 -13.25 13.99
CA GLN A 98 -16.94 -12.03 14.78
C GLN A 98 -17.18 -10.84 13.86
N GLN A 99 -18.23 -10.06 14.15
CA GLN A 99 -18.50 -8.83 13.43
C GLN A 99 -17.56 -7.73 13.91
N ARG A 100 -16.88 -7.06 12.96
CA ARG A 100 -15.97 -5.94 13.23
C ARG A 100 -16.34 -4.76 12.35
N ALA A 101 -16.36 -3.57 12.96
CA ALA A 101 -16.48 -2.32 12.23
C ALA A 101 -15.13 -1.89 11.67
N ALA A 102 -15.15 -1.21 10.53
CA ALA A 102 -13.99 -0.53 9.98
C ALA A 102 -14.41 0.82 9.41
N LEU A 103 -13.61 1.85 9.68
CA LEU A 103 -13.74 3.16 9.07
C LEU A 103 -12.78 3.23 7.88
N VAL A 104 -13.33 3.24 6.68
CA VAL A 104 -12.60 3.16 5.41
C VAL A 104 -12.77 4.43 4.61
N LEU A 105 -11.87 4.68 3.66
CA LEU A 105 -12.04 5.72 2.66
C LEU A 105 -12.93 5.20 1.52
N GLN A 106 -13.72 6.08 0.94
CA GLN A 106 -14.62 5.82 -0.17
C GLN A 106 -14.24 6.66 -1.39
N ASP A 107 -14.39 6.09 -2.59
CA ASP A 107 -14.19 6.75 -3.88
C ASP A 107 -12.82 7.44 -3.98
N VAL A 108 -11.75 6.68 -3.78
CA VAL A 108 -10.38 7.18 -3.71
C VAL A 108 -9.75 7.33 -5.09
N HIS A 109 -8.96 8.40 -5.29
CA HIS A 109 -8.25 8.66 -6.52
C HIS A 109 -6.95 9.43 -6.25
N TYR A 110 -5.82 8.85 -6.68
CA TYR A 110 -4.49 9.40 -6.44
C TYR A 110 -3.62 9.34 -7.70
N VAL A 111 -2.58 10.16 -7.75
CA VAL A 111 -1.41 9.92 -8.59
C VAL A 111 -0.20 9.73 -7.66
N ILE A 112 0.55 8.67 -7.90
CA ILE A 112 1.77 8.34 -7.18
C ILE A 112 2.95 8.75 -8.05
N GLU A 113 3.79 9.65 -7.54
CA GLU A 113 5.09 9.95 -8.10
C GLU A 113 6.14 9.12 -7.39
N CYS A 114 6.88 8.32 -8.14
CA CYS A 114 7.90 7.46 -7.58
C CYS A 114 9.10 7.31 -8.52
N HIS A 115 10.25 6.96 -7.93
CA HIS A 115 11.42 6.50 -8.66
C HIS A 115 11.93 5.19 -8.03
N PHE A 116 12.91 4.58 -8.65
CA PHE A 116 13.60 3.44 -8.05
C PHE A 116 15.11 3.58 -8.14
N THR A 117 15.80 2.95 -7.22
CA THR A 117 17.25 2.77 -7.21
C THR A 117 17.61 1.32 -7.45
N MET A 118 18.78 1.08 -8.07
CA MET A 118 19.32 -0.27 -8.22
C MET A 118 19.88 -0.76 -6.88
N THR A 119 19.67 -2.04 -6.58
CA THR A 119 20.21 -2.69 -5.38
C THR A 119 21.40 -3.59 -5.75
N GLU A 120 22.15 -4.03 -4.76
CA GLU A 120 23.25 -5.00 -4.91
C GLU A 120 22.80 -6.37 -5.42
N LYS A 121 21.48 -6.67 -5.39
CA LYS A 121 20.88 -7.91 -5.89
C LYS A 121 20.54 -7.86 -7.37
N ALA A 122 20.95 -6.80 -8.08
CA ALA A 122 20.78 -6.71 -9.53
C ALA A 122 21.66 -7.77 -10.23
N ALA A 123 21.08 -8.51 -11.16
CA ALA A 123 21.80 -9.52 -11.94
C ALA A 123 22.65 -8.87 -13.04
N PRO A 124 23.71 -9.53 -13.53
CA PRO A 124 24.43 -9.07 -14.71
C PRO A 124 23.46 -8.89 -15.90
N GLY A 125 23.42 -7.69 -16.46
CA GLY A 125 22.48 -7.33 -17.54
C GLY A 125 21.20 -6.64 -17.08
N ASP A 126 20.96 -6.51 -15.78
CA ASP A 126 19.94 -5.61 -15.26
C ASP A 126 20.41 -4.17 -15.35
N ASN A 127 19.51 -3.30 -15.76
CA ASN A 127 19.75 -1.87 -15.83
C ASN A 127 18.45 -1.09 -15.62
N PRO A 128 18.53 0.21 -15.26
CA PRO A 128 17.34 1.01 -14.98
C PRO A 128 16.37 1.09 -16.16
N GLY A 129 16.87 1.16 -17.40
CA GLY A 129 16.03 1.24 -18.60
C GLY A 129 15.17 -0.01 -18.76
N LYS A 130 15.76 -1.20 -18.60
CA LYS A 130 15.03 -2.48 -18.65
C LYS A 130 13.86 -2.50 -17.65
N PHE A 131 14.10 -2.12 -16.40
CA PHE A 131 13.07 -2.13 -15.38
C PHE A 131 11.96 -1.09 -15.65
N GLN A 132 12.35 0.09 -16.11
CA GLN A 132 11.40 1.13 -16.48
C GLN A 132 10.51 0.69 -17.66
N ASP A 133 11.07 0.09 -18.68
CA ASP A 133 10.32 -0.42 -19.85
C ASP A 133 9.36 -1.54 -19.46
N ILE A 134 9.77 -2.43 -18.56
CA ILE A 134 8.88 -3.47 -18.03
C ILE A 134 7.70 -2.85 -17.29
N LEU A 135 7.95 -1.90 -16.38
CA LEU A 135 6.88 -1.25 -15.63
C LEU A 135 5.92 -0.49 -16.56
N ARG A 136 6.43 0.32 -17.48
CA ARG A 136 5.60 1.04 -18.48
C ARG A 136 4.72 0.10 -19.30
N ARG A 137 5.31 -1.00 -19.79
CA ARG A 137 4.56 -2.00 -20.54
C ARG A 137 3.44 -2.63 -19.69
N ARG A 138 3.67 -2.89 -18.40
CA ARG A 138 2.64 -3.41 -17.50
C ARG A 138 1.54 -2.40 -17.25
N LEU A 139 1.90 -1.15 -16.97
CA LEU A 139 0.95 -0.05 -16.79
C LEU A 139 0.06 0.12 -18.03
N ALA A 140 0.66 0.13 -19.23
CA ALA A 140 -0.07 0.28 -20.49
C ALA A 140 -1.03 -0.88 -20.78
N LYS A 141 -0.73 -2.10 -20.28
CA LYS A 141 -1.53 -3.30 -20.51
C LYS A 141 -2.43 -3.69 -19.32
N GLY A 142 -2.41 -2.94 -18.24
CA GLY A 142 -3.10 -3.30 -17.00
C GLY A 142 -2.59 -4.60 -16.38
N GLN A 143 -1.31 -4.95 -16.59
CA GLN A 143 -0.70 -6.19 -16.08
C GLN A 143 -0.03 -5.97 -14.74
N CYS A 144 -0.24 -6.87 -13.80
CA CYS A 144 0.39 -6.85 -12.48
C CYS A 144 0.86 -8.26 -12.09
N TYR A 145 1.80 -8.33 -11.16
CA TYR A 145 2.23 -9.58 -10.56
C TYR A 145 1.20 -10.08 -9.55
N HIS A 146 0.74 -9.20 -8.68
CA HIS A 146 -0.42 -9.38 -7.80
C HIS A 146 -1.41 -8.26 -8.06
N GLN A 147 -2.71 -8.53 -7.85
CA GLN A 147 -3.70 -7.46 -7.90
C GLN A 147 -3.34 -6.38 -6.87
N PRO A 148 -3.03 -5.15 -7.30
CA PRO A 148 -2.80 -4.06 -6.37
C PRO A 148 -4.05 -3.78 -5.54
N CYS A 149 -3.85 -3.38 -4.28
CA CYS A 149 -4.95 -3.07 -3.38
C CYS A 149 -4.65 -1.82 -2.53
N PHE A 150 -5.70 -1.16 -2.09
CA PHE A 150 -5.65 0.00 -1.21
C PHE A 150 -5.62 -0.40 0.26
N GLY A 151 -4.46 -0.93 0.70
CA GLY A 151 -4.20 -1.35 2.08
C GLY A 151 -4.76 -2.72 2.42
N CYS A 152 -6.01 -3.01 2.13
CA CYS A 152 -6.65 -4.29 2.34
C CYS A 152 -6.90 -5.01 1.01
N ARG A 153 -6.75 -6.34 0.98
CA ARG A 153 -6.90 -7.15 -0.24
C ARG A 153 -8.31 -7.12 -0.84
N GLU A 154 -9.31 -6.86 -0.02
CA GLU A 154 -10.71 -6.66 -0.43
C GLU A 154 -10.97 -5.36 -1.19
N PHE A 155 -10.02 -4.43 -1.20
CA PHE A 155 -10.13 -3.14 -1.89
C PHE A 155 -9.16 -3.07 -3.08
N PRO A 156 -9.52 -3.65 -4.23
CA PRO A 156 -8.67 -3.66 -5.40
C PRO A 156 -8.43 -2.25 -5.92
N ALA A 157 -7.22 -2.00 -6.38
CA ALA A 157 -6.84 -0.76 -7.03
C ALA A 157 -6.83 -0.95 -8.56
N ASN A 158 -7.48 -0.03 -9.27
CA ASN A 158 -7.25 0.19 -10.68
C ASN A 158 -6.00 1.07 -10.86
N PHE A 159 -5.29 0.92 -11.95
CA PHE A 159 -4.07 1.66 -12.18
C PHE A 159 -3.79 1.87 -13.67
N ARG A 160 -3.08 2.94 -13.98
CA ARG A 160 -2.51 3.23 -15.30
C ARG A 160 -1.34 4.19 -15.20
N GLU A 161 -0.54 4.33 -16.25
CA GLU A 161 0.43 5.41 -16.37
C GLU A 161 -0.30 6.76 -16.50
N TRP A 162 0.14 7.75 -15.73
CA TRP A 162 -0.32 9.13 -15.93
C TRP A 162 0.41 9.73 -17.13
N HIS A 163 -0.36 10.18 -18.11
CA HIS A 163 0.17 10.82 -19.33
C HIS A 163 0.15 12.33 -19.15
N GLY A 164 1.27 12.91 -18.80
CA GLY A 164 1.44 14.34 -18.59
C GLY A 164 2.61 14.62 -17.64
N LYS A 165 2.81 15.88 -17.33
CA LYS A 165 3.78 16.29 -16.33
C LYS A 165 3.17 16.29 -14.93
N ALA A 166 4.00 16.30 -13.90
CA ALA A 166 3.55 16.41 -12.51
C ALA A 166 2.78 17.74 -12.26
N GLU A 167 3.14 18.79 -12.97
CA GLU A 167 2.52 20.12 -12.88
C GLU A 167 1.07 20.14 -13.44
N ASP A 168 0.74 19.20 -14.31
CA ASP A 168 -0.58 19.10 -14.95
C ASP A 168 -1.56 18.22 -14.13
N ILE A 169 -1.11 17.64 -13.00
CA ILE A 169 -1.96 16.80 -12.16
C ILE A 169 -2.99 17.69 -11.45
N PRO A 170 -4.30 17.42 -11.61
CA PRO A 170 -5.37 18.23 -11.01
C PRO A 170 -5.56 17.86 -9.52
N ALA A 171 -4.51 18.06 -8.72
CA ALA A 171 -4.59 17.86 -7.29
C ALA A 171 -5.59 18.81 -6.64
N LEU A 172 -6.29 18.33 -5.62
CA LEU A 172 -7.26 19.15 -4.89
C LEU A 172 -6.56 20.33 -4.18
N PRO A 173 -7.12 21.52 -4.19
CA PRO A 173 -6.54 22.68 -3.48
C PRO A 173 -6.81 22.58 -1.96
N LEU A 174 -6.38 21.48 -1.35
CA LEU A 174 -6.54 21.18 0.07
C LEU A 174 -5.20 21.23 0.78
N THR A 175 -5.11 22.05 1.83
CA THR A 175 -3.94 22.11 2.72
C THR A 175 -4.38 21.73 4.12
N GLN A 176 -3.76 20.68 4.68
CA GLN A 176 -4.14 20.12 5.97
C GLN A 176 -2.93 19.47 6.65
N ASP A 177 -2.78 19.69 7.96
CA ASP A 177 -1.86 18.91 8.80
C ASP A 177 -2.52 17.55 9.10
N LEU A 178 -1.88 16.47 8.66
CA LEU A 178 -2.38 15.10 8.83
C LEU A 178 -1.81 14.42 10.10
N GLY A 179 -0.97 15.15 10.84
CA GLY A 179 -0.31 14.62 12.03
C GLY A 179 0.74 13.55 11.72
N PHE A 180 0.96 12.66 12.69
CA PHE A 180 1.89 11.53 12.48
C PHE A 180 1.23 10.44 11.64
N MET A 181 1.92 10.07 10.56
CA MET A 181 1.48 9.04 9.62
C MET A 181 2.57 7.97 9.49
N LEU A 182 2.15 6.72 9.28
CA LEU A 182 3.06 5.63 8.98
C LEU A 182 3.82 5.90 7.68
N TYR A 183 5.14 6.00 7.78
CA TYR A 183 6.02 6.15 6.62
C TYR A 183 6.31 4.79 6.00
N ASP A 184 6.91 3.89 6.77
CA ASP A 184 7.24 2.52 6.35
C ASP A 184 7.42 1.61 7.57
N LEU A 185 7.73 0.35 7.29
CA LEU A 185 8.18 -0.62 8.27
C LEU A 185 9.67 -0.89 8.05
N ASP A 186 10.45 -0.79 9.12
CA ASP A 186 11.87 -1.15 9.09
C ASP A 186 12.04 -2.66 9.28
N TYR A 187 12.46 -3.33 8.23
CA TYR A 187 12.75 -4.77 8.19
C TYR A 187 14.26 -5.08 8.35
N SER A 188 15.09 -4.12 8.73
CA SER A 188 16.53 -4.33 8.92
C SER A 188 16.84 -5.38 9.98
N ALA A 189 15.96 -5.48 10.99
CA ALA A 189 16.00 -6.52 12.02
C ALA A 189 14.72 -7.38 11.94
N PRO A 190 14.74 -8.54 11.25
CA PRO A 190 13.52 -9.37 11.05
C PRO A 190 12.83 -9.80 12.33
N GLU A 191 13.58 -9.91 13.44
CA GLU A 191 13.05 -10.28 14.77
C GLU A 191 12.39 -9.09 15.49
N ASN A 192 12.65 -7.86 15.04
CA ASN A 192 12.13 -6.63 15.66
C ASN A 192 11.77 -5.60 14.59
N ILE A 193 10.69 -5.87 13.85
CA ILE A 193 10.15 -4.96 12.85
C ILE A 193 9.56 -3.74 13.55
N ARG A 194 10.06 -2.54 13.21
CA ARG A 194 9.61 -1.27 13.80
C ARG A 194 8.83 -0.45 12.79
N SER A 195 7.77 0.18 13.28
CA SER A 195 7.03 1.15 12.49
C SER A 195 7.78 2.49 12.46
N GLN A 196 7.92 3.04 11.28
CA GLN A 196 8.51 4.34 11.04
C GLN A 196 7.39 5.34 10.76
N PHE A 197 7.44 6.50 11.39
CA PHE A 197 6.44 7.55 11.27
C PHE A 197 7.09 8.84 10.78
N PHE A 198 6.29 9.73 10.21
CA PHE A 198 6.70 11.08 9.86
C PHE A 198 5.54 12.06 10.09
N ARG A 199 5.84 13.32 10.22
CA ARG A 199 4.80 14.35 10.29
C ARG A 199 4.31 14.67 8.88
N ALA A 200 3.11 14.21 8.57
CA ALA A 200 2.52 14.34 7.26
C ALA A 200 1.75 15.66 7.14
N LYS A 201 1.99 16.38 6.05
CA LYS A 201 1.27 17.61 5.70
C LYS A 201 0.86 17.54 4.24
N LEU A 202 -0.42 17.74 4.00
CA LEU A 202 -0.94 17.90 2.66
C LEU A 202 -0.87 19.38 2.28
N GLU A 203 -0.21 19.71 1.19
CA GLU A 203 -0.11 21.08 0.67
C GLU A 203 -0.69 21.13 -0.74
N ASN A 204 -1.79 21.86 -0.91
CA ASN A 204 -2.51 21.93 -2.20
C ASN A 204 -2.78 20.55 -2.81
N GLY A 205 -3.21 19.59 -1.98
CA GLY A 205 -3.51 18.23 -2.41
C GLY A 205 -2.29 17.34 -2.64
N VAL A 206 -1.09 17.78 -2.28
CA VAL A 206 0.15 17.03 -2.47
C VAL A 206 0.76 16.65 -1.13
N LEU A 207 0.99 15.37 -0.90
CA LEU A 207 1.83 14.85 0.17
C LEU A 207 3.24 14.66 -0.38
N ASP A 208 4.19 15.51 0.04
CA ASP A 208 5.61 15.34 -0.30
C ASP A 208 6.25 14.37 0.68
N CYS A 209 6.83 13.29 0.17
CA CYS A 209 7.48 12.23 0.94
C CYS A 209 9.01 12.29 0.88
N ARG A 210 9.57 13.27 0.17
CA ARG A 210 11.02 13.44 0.02
C ARG A 210 11.59 14.17 1.22
N ASP A 211 12.79 13.81 1.60
CA ASP A 211 13.58 14.48 2.65
C ASP A 211 12.81 14.69 3.98
N VAL A 212 11.85 13.81 4.27
CA VAL A 212 11.07 13.88 5.50
C VAL A 212 11.84 13.31 6.69
N GLU A 213 11.68 13.93 7.86
CA GLU A 213 12.23 13.41 9.11
C GLU A 213 11.41 12.19 9.54
N VAL A 214 12.08 11.06 9.73
CA VAL A 214 11.46 9.79 10.09
C VAL A 214 11.74 9.46 11.55
N PHE A 215 10.68 9.17 12.29
CA PHE A 215 10.70 8.79 13.70
C PHE A 215 10.40 7.30 13.87
N THR A 216 11.06 6.63 14.84
CA THR A 216 10.88 5.20 15.17
C THR A 216 10.41 5.01 16.60
#